data_eb2cac12a79cdb799d9148cb80bbf14a
#
_entry.id   eb2cac12a79cdb799d9148cb80bbf14a
#
_cell.length_a   1.000
_cell.length_b   1.000
_cell.length_c   1.000
_cell.angle_alpha   90.00
_cell.angle_beta   90.00
_cell.angle_gamma   90.00
#
_symmetry.space_group_name_H-M   'P 1'
#
loop_
_entity.id
_entity.type
_entity.pdbx_description
1 polymer ?
#
loop_
_entity_poly.entity_id
_entity_poly.type
_entity_poly.pdbx_seq_one_letter_code
_entity_poly.pdbx_strand_id
1 'polypeptide(L)'
;MKISIKKKYRFLLALLLLLSILVVIISNFTIEVSARGKTFTDPANTPKNKVGLVLGTSRMLVKGGVNPYYANRIKATIELYKAGKIEFILVSGDNGTIYYNEPTTIKKDLIKGGIPDEKIFLDYAGFRTLDSMVRAKYIFGLDSVTVISQKFHNERAIYLAEKKGLKAIGFNAEGITGKQGVKVQFREYFARVKVFLDLLFNTQPRFYGDKIEIK
;
A
#
# COMPACT_ATOMS: atom_id res chain seq x y z
N MET A 1 30.12 -9.90 42.99
CA MET A 1 30.80 -9.81 41.67
C MET A 1 30.32 -8.53 40.96
N LYS A 2 31.14 -7.43 41.01
CA LYS A 2 30.78 -6.14 40.38
C LYS A 2 31.02 -6.25 38.88
N ILE A 3 29.94 -6.34 38.08
CA ILE A 3 30.04 -6.28 36.64
C ILE A 3 30.57 -4.89 36.25
N SER A 4 31.70 -4.84 35.52
CA SER A 4 32.27 -3.57 35.05
C SER A 4 31.18 -2.78 34.30
N ILE A 5 31.05 -1.47 34.58
CA ILE A 5 30.09 -0.56 33.99
C ILE A 5 30.05 -0.72 32.44
N LYS A 6 31.23 -0.84 31.82
CA LYS A 6 31.35 -1.09 30.37
C LYS A 6 30.68 -2.39 29.90
N LYS A 7 30.75 -3.49 30.68
CA LYS A 7 30.08 -4.77 30.35
C LYS A 7 28.55 -4.64 30.46
N LYS A 8 28.05 -3.90 31.45
CA LYS A 8 26.63 -3.65 31.65
C LYS A 8 26.02 -2.89 30.46
N TYR A 9 26.69 -1.83 29.99
CA TYR A 9 26.24 -1.08 28.81
C TYR A 9 26.29 -1.92 27.52
N ARG A 10 27.33 -2.72 27.33
CA ARG A 10 27.41 -3.63 26.16
C ARG A 10 26.29 -4.66 26.16
N PHE A 11 25.97 -5.22 27.34
CA PHE A 11 24.84 -6.15 27.47
C PHE A 11 23.49 -5.46 27.18
N LEU A 12 23.28 -4.27 27.74
CA LEU A 12 22.05 -3.50 27.47
C LEU A 12 21.89 -3.17 25.97
N LEU A 13 22.95 -2.74 25.31
CA LEU A 13 22.95 -2.45 23.88
C LEU A 13 22.61 -3.70 23.05
N ALA A 14 23.23 -4.85 23.40
CA ALA A 14 22.93 -6.12 22.73
C ALA A 14 21.47 -6.55 22.94
N LEU A 15 20.94 -6.37 24.15
CA LEU A 15 19.53 -6.65 24.44
C LEU A 15 18.59 -5.74 23.64
N LEU A 16 18.86 -4.43 23.57
CA LEU A 16 18.07 -3.50 22.77
C LEU A 16 18.11 -3.83 21.27
N LEU A 17 19.28 -4.24 20.76
CA LEU A 17 19.40 -4.69 19.37
C LEU A 17 18.58 -5.96 19.13
N LEU A 18 18.65 -6.93 20.02
CA LEU A 18 17.87 -8.17 19.93
C LEU A 18 16.35 -7.87 19.94
N LEU A 19 15.90 -7.02 20.85
CA LEU A 19 14.49 -6.60 20.93
C LEU A 19 14.03 -5.88 19.66
N SER A 20 14.86 -5.00 19.09
CA SER A 20 14.53 -4.31 17.84
C SER A 20 14.39 -5.28 16.66
N ILE A 21 15.28 -6.27 16.56
CA ILE A 21 15.20 -7.32 15.55
C ILE A 21 13.91 -8.15 15.75
N LEU A 22 13.58 -8.51 16.96
CA LEU A 22 12.38 -9.26 17.29
C LEU A 22 11.10 -8.49 16.90
N VAL A 23 11.05 -7.19 17.17
CA VAL A 23 9.94 -6.31 16.76
C VAL A 23 9.78 -6.32 15.22
N VAL A 24 10.88 -6.22 14.47
CA VAL A 24 10.83 -6.30 12.99
C VAL A 24 10.27 -7.65 12.55
N ILE A 25 10.77 -8.75 13.10
CA ILE A 25 10.31 -10.11 12.73
C ILE A 25 8.82 -10.29 13.03
N ILE A 26 8.39 -9.97 14.25
CA ILE A 26 6.98 -10.13 14.67
C ILE A 26 6.05 -9.27 13.82
N SER A 27 6.42 -8.00 13.58
CA SER A 27 5.62 -7.10 12.75
C SER A 27 5.43 -7.63 11.34
N ASN A 28 6.50 -8.13 10.72
CA ASN A 28 6.45 -8.66 9.37
C ASN A 28 5.65 -9.96 9.29
N PHE A 29 5.87 -10.88 10.22
CA PHE A 29 5.14 -12.15 10.31
C PHE A 29 3.63 -11.91 10.52
N THR A 30 3.25 -11.01 11.43
CA THR A 30 1.84 -10.70 11.73
C THR A 30 1.12 -10.17 10.50
N ILE A 31 1.72 -9.23 9.76
CA ILE A 31 1.13 -8.66 8.54
C ILE A 31 1.01 -9.73 7.44
N GLU A 32 2.05 -10.53 7.23
CA GLU A 32 2.02 -11.60 6.24
C GLU A 32 0.94 -12.64 6.54
N VAL A 33 0.85 -13.09 7.80
CA VAL A 33 -0.15 -14.09 8.23
C VAL A 33 -1.56 -13.53 8.08
N SER A 34 -1.80 -12.27 8.42
CA SER A 34 -3.12 -11.63 8.32
C SER A 34 -3.61 -11.52 6.86
N ALA A 35 -2.70 -11.46 5.89
CA ALA A 35 -3.02 -11.34 4.47
C ALA A 35 -3.08 -12.71 3.74
N ARG A 36 -2.82 -13.82 4.43
CA ARG A 36 -2.88 -15.16 3.83
C ARG A 36 -4.30 -15.44 3.31
N GLY A 37 -4.37 -15.95 2.08
CA GLY A 37 -5.65 -16.24 1.40
C GLY A 37 -6.41 -15.00 0.93
N LYS A 38 -5.88 -13.77 1.14
CA LYS A 38 -6.52 -12.52 0.73
C LYS A 38 -5.79 -11.82 -0.42
N THR A 39 -4.72 -12.39 -0.97
CA THR A 39 -4.01 -11.83 -2.13
C THR A 39 -4.06 -12.76 -3.32
N PHE A 40 -4.27 -12.19 -4.50
CA PHE A 40 -4.50 -12.89 -5.76
C PHE A 40 -3.56 -12.36 -6.84
N THR A 41 -3.21 -13.20 -7.82
CA THR A 41 -2.40 -12.84 -8.99
C THR A 41 -3.11 -13.11 -10.30
N ASP A 42 -4.14 -13.95 -10.26
CA ASP A 42 -4.96 -14.32 -11.41
C ASP A 42 -6.32 -13.63 -11.30
N PRO A 43 -6.73 -12.82 -12.30
CA PRO A 43 -8.05 -12.22 -12.31
C PRO A 43 -9.18 -13.24 -12.20
N ALA A 44 -9.04 -14.43 -12.82
CA ALA A 44 -10.10 -15.46 -12.79
C ALA A 44 -10.45 -15.87 -11.35
N ASN A 45 -9.44 -16.02 -10.51
CA ASN A 45 -9.56 -16.44 -9.11
C ASN A 45 -9.80 -15.30 -8.12
N THR A 46 -9.77 -14.03 -8.60
CA THR A 46 -9.97 -12.85 -7.75
C THR A 46 -11.46 -12.64 -7.48
N PRO A 47 -11.89 -12.53 -6.21
CA PRO A 47 -13.26 -12.17 -5.88
C PRO A 47 -13.63 -10.78 -6.45
N LYS A 48 -14.90 -10.62 -6.88
CA LYS A 48 -15.40 -9.37 -7.41
C LYS A 48 -15.62 -8.34 -6.28
N ASN A 49 -15.18 -7.11 -6.49
CA ASN A 49 -15.47 -5.94 -5.67
C ASN A 49 -15.95 -4.79 -6.56
N LYS A 50 -16.75 -3.89 -6.00
CA LYS A 50 -17.19 -2.69 -6.74
C LYS A 50 -16.00 -1.78 -7.11
N VAL A 51 -15.05 -1.61 -6.20
CA VAL A 51 -13.94 -0.65 -6.35
C VAL A 51 -12.58 -1.34 -6.27
N GLY A 52 -11.73 -1.09 -7.25
CA GLY A 52 -10.30 -1.34 -7.20
C GLY A 52 -9.55 -0.09 -6.71
N LEU A 53 -8.82 -0.21 -5.59
CA LEU A 53 -8.02 0.86 -5.03
C LEU A 53 -6.56 0.72 -5.50
N VAL A 54 -6.13 1.59 -6.40
CA VAL A 54 -4.75 1.64 -6.92
C VAL A 54 -3.91 2.51 -5.99
N LEU A 55 -2.90 1.92 -5.36
CA LEU A 55 -1.95 2.68 -4.55
C LEU A 55 -0.91 3.38 -5.42
N GLY A 56 -0.71 4.67 -5.20
CA GLY A 56 0.21 5.52 -5.93
C GLY A 56 1.67 5.07 -5.83
N THR A 57 2.43 5.40 -6.86
CA THR A 57 3.89 5.29 -6.91
C THR A 57 4.43 6.16 -8.04
N SER A 58 5.65 6.65 -7.92
CA SER A 58 6.27 7.48 -8.93
C SER A 58 6.32 6.79 -10.30
N ARG A 59 5.90 7.53 -11.35
CA ARG A 59 5.97 7.06 -12.75
C ARG A 59 7.41 6.90 -13.23
N MET A 60 8.30 7.78 -12.78
CA MET A 60 9.70 7.80 -13.23
C MET A 60 10.65 7.39 -12.11
N LEU A 61 11.72 6.75 -12.47
CA LEU A 61 12.86 6.52 -11.57
C LEU A 61 13.71 7.78 -11.45
N VAL A 62 14.36 7.97 -10.31
CA VAL A 62 15.28 9.10 -10.06
C VAL A 62 16.42 9.15 -11.09
N LYS A 63 16.88 7.99 -11.56
CA LYS A 63 17.94 7.86 -12.59
C LYS A 63 17.40 7.91 -14.03
N GLY A 64 16.14 8.27 -14.23
CA GLY A 64 15.46 8.25 -15.53
C GLY A 64 14.85 6.88 -15.87
N GLY A 65 13.94 6.89 -16.84
CA GLY A 65 13.18 5.72 -17.26
C GLY A 65 11.90 5.48 -16.46
N VAL A 66 11.00 4.69 -17.03
CA VAL A 66 9.74 4.33 -16.39
C VAL A 66 9.97 3.39 -15.21
N ASN A 67 9.34 3.68 -14.09
CA ASN A 67 9.36 2.83 -12.91
C ASN A 67 8.58 1.52 -13.18
N PRO A 68 9.23 0.35 -13.17
CA PRO A 68 8.53 -0.90 -13.44
C PRO A 68 7.41 -1.21 -12.43
N TYR A 69 7.52 -0.79 -11.17
CA TYR A 69 6.43 -0.92 -10.19
C TYR A 69 5.18 -0.16 -10.63
N TYR A 70 5.36 1.03 -11.22
CA TYR A 70 4.29 1.81 -11.79
C TYR A 70 3.64 1.09 -12.98
N ALA A 71 4.44 0.72 -13.98
CA ALA A 71 3.97 0.06 -15.18
C ALA A 71 3.18 -1.22 -14.86
N ASN A 72 3.69 -2.04 -13.92
CA ASN A 72 3.04 -3.26 -13.49
C ASN A 72 1.71 -3.02 -12.76
N ARG A 73 1.57 -1.92 -11.99
CA ARG A 73 0.28 -1.55 -11.38
C ARG A 73 -0.74 -1.12 -12.41
N ILE A 74 -0.34 -0.31 -13.40
CA ILE A 74 -1.22 0.08 -14.52
C ILE A 74 -1.72 -1.16 -15.24
N LYS A 75 -0.82 -2.07 -15.63
CA LYS A 75 -1.16 -3.33 -16.29
C LYS A 75 -2.15 -4.15 -15.46
N ALA A 76 -1.84 -4.40 -14.19
CA ALA A 76 -2.68 -5.18 -13.27
C ALA A 76 -4.09 -4.56 -13.11
N THR A 77 -4.16 -3.23 -13.04
CA THR A 77 -5.45 -2.52 -12.93
C THR A 77 -6.30 -2.71 -14.17
N ILE A 78 -5.70 -2.60 -15.35
CA ILE A 78 -6.39 -2.77 -16.63
C ILE A 78 -6.87 -4.23 -16.78
N GLU A 79 -6.03 -5.21 -16.44
CA GLU A 79 -6.37 -6.62 -16.49
C GLU A 79 -7.57 -6.94 -15.59
N LEU A 80 -7.55 -6.45 -14.35
CA LEU A 80 -8.62 -6.69 -13.38
C LEU A 80 -9.94 -6.02 -13.79
N TYR A 81 -9.88 -4.81 -14.34
CA TYR A 81 -11.05 -4.09 -14.86
C TYR A 81 -11.65 -4.81 -16.08
N LYS A 82 -10.83 -5.18 -17.07
CA LYS A 82 -11.28 -5.93 -18.26
C LYS A 82 -11.86 -7.29 -17.94
N ALA A 83 -11.39 -7.93 -16.87
CA ALA A 83 -11.94 -9.18 -16.34
C ALA A 83 -13.30 -8.98 -15.61
N GLY A 84 -13.81 -7.76 -15.48
CA GLY A 84 -15.05 -7.44 -14.80
C GLY A 84 -15.02 -7.70 -13.28
N LYS A 85 -13.81 -7.72 -12.69
CA LYS A 85 -13.63 -7.97 -11.25
C LYS A 85 -13.76 -6.71 -10.41
N ILE A 86 -13.61 -5.54 -11.02
CA ILE A 86 -13.86 -4.22 -10.47
C ILE A 86 -14.68 -3.40 -11.46
N GLU A 87 -15.54 -2.53 -10.97
CA GLU A 87 -16.40 -1.64 -11.79
C GLU A 87 -15.85 -0.21 -11.83
N PHE A 88 -15.32 0.26 -10.70
CA PHE A 88 -14.71 1.58 -10.53
C PHE A 88 -13.29 1.45 -10.04
N ILE A 89 -12.51 2.50 -10.28
CA ILE A 89 -11.12 2.59 -9.85
C ILE A 89 -10.96 3.85 -8.99
N LEU A 90 -10.47 3.67 -7.77
CA LEU A 90 -10.01 4.75 -6.90
C LEU A 90 -8.48 4.79 -6.95
N VAL A 91 -7.92 5.85 -7.50
CA VAL A 91 -6.47 6.07 -7.52
C VAL A 91 -6.09 6.92 -6.32
N SER A 92 -5.38 6.35 -5.36
CA SER A 92 -4.94 7.05 -4.15
C SER A 92 -3.43 7.21 -4.16
N GLY A 93 -2.96 8.46 -4.17
CA GLY A 93 -1.54 8.77 -4.27
C GLY A 93 -1.18 10.16 -3.76
N ASP A 94 0.11 10.49 -3.89
CA ASP A 94 0.69 11.74 -3.43
C ASP A 94 0.47 12.87 -4.46
N ASN A 95 0.00 14.01 -3.97
CA ASN A 95 -0.10 15.28 -4.69
C ASN A 95 0.51 16.42 -3.83
N GLY A 96 1.54 16.12 -3.06
CA GLY A 96 2.14 17.06 -2.10
C GLY A 96 2.93 18.22 -2.72
N THR A 97 3.18 18.21 -4.03
CA THR A 97 3.85 19.29 -4.74
C THR A 97 3.18 19.62 -6.08
N ILE A 98 3.27 20.88 -6.51
CA ILE A 98 2.66 21.38 -7.76
C ILE A 98 3.14 20.59 -9.00
N TYR A 99 4.37 20.07 -8.95
CA TYR A 99 4.98 19.33 -10.08
C TYR A 99 4.81 17.81 -10.00
N TYR A 100 4.19 17.31 -8.93
CA TYR A 100 4.08 15.87 -8.69
C TYR A 100 2.66 15.47 -8.31
N ASN A 101 1.94 14.94 -9.28
CA ASN A 101 0.56 14.50 -9.15
C ASN A 101 0.43 13.04 -9.61
N GLU A 102 0.59 12.13 -8.67
CA GLU A 102 0.50 10.68 -8.97
C GLU A 102 -0.90 10.28 -9.45
N PRO A 103 -2.01 10.65 -8.75
CA PRO A 103 -3.33 10.23 -9.17
C PRO A 103 -3.69 10.64 -10.60
N THR A 104 -3.42 11.88 -10.97
CA THR A 104 -3.69 12.37 -12.34
C THR A 104 -2.84 11.65 -13.39
N THR A 105 -1.59 11.35 -13.07
CA THR A 105 -0.68 10.64 -13.97
C THR A 105 -1.15 9.20 -14.20
N ILE A 106 -1.54 8.50 -13.13
CA ILE A 106 -2.10 7.15 -13.20
C ILE A 106 -3.41 7.14 -14.00
N LYS A 107 -4.32 8.09 -13.73
CA LYS A 107 -5.59 8.24 -14.46
C LYS A 107 -5.35 8.33 -15.98
N LYS A 108 -4.43 9.21 -16.41
CA LYS A 108 -4.09 9.37 -17.83
C LYS A 108 -3.63 8.06 -18.49
N ASP A 109 -2.80 7.27 -17.79
CA ASP A 109 -2.30 6.03 -18.34
C ASP A 109 -3.33 4.89 -18.28
N LEU A 110 -4.27 4.90 -17.33
CA LEU A 110 -5.43 4.00 -17.29
C LEU A 110 -6.42 4.27 -18.44
N ILE A 111 -6.71 5.55 -18.73
CA ILE A 111 -7.55 5.95 -19.87
C ILE A 111 -6.91 5.47 -21.18
N LYS A 112 -5.60 5.66 -21.38
CA LYS A 112 -4.88 5.11 -22.55
C LYS A 112 -4.98 3.58 -22.64
N GLY A 113 -5.11 2.89 -21.49
CA GLY A 113 -5.34 1.45 -21.41
C GLY A 113 -6.77 1.01 -21.72
N GLY A 114 -7.67 1.97 -22.02
CA GLY A 114 -9.07 1.73 -22.42
C GLY A 114 -10.06 1.72 -21.26
N ILE A 115 -9.72 2.33 -20.11
CA ILE A 115 -10.66 2.50 -19.01
C ILE A 115 -11.38 3.85 -19.18
N PRO A 116 -12.73 3.90 -19.16
CA PRO A 116 -13.49 5.14 -19.28
C PRO A 116 -13.17 6.13 -18.15
N ASP A 117 -13.12 7.42 -18.49
CA ASP A 117 -12.77 8.50 -17.56
C ASP A 117 -13.69 8.55 -16.32
N GLU A 118 -14.99 8.36 -16.55
CA GLU A 118 -16.06 8.36 -15.54
C GLU A 118 -15.97 7.18 -14.55
N LYS A 119 -15.18 6.15 -14.85
CA LYS A 119 -14.93 5.01 -13.96
C LYS A 119 -13.74 5.23 -13.01
N ILE A 120 -13.03 6.36 -13.14
CA ILE A 120 -11.79 6.62 -12.40
C ILE A 120 -11.95 7.80 -11.45
N PHE A 121 -11.91 7.52 -10.16
CA PHE A 121 -11.94 8.50 -9.08
C PHE A 121 -10.54 8.76 -8.54
N LEU A 122 -10.26 9.98 -8.09
CA LEU A 122 -8.93 10.39 -7.64
C LEU A 122 -8.94 10.80 -6.17
N ASP A 123 -8.04 10.20 -5.41
CA ASP A 123 -7.69 10.61 -4.06
C ASP A 123 -6.30 11.24 -4.05
N TYR A 124 -6.27 12.56 -3.89
CA TYR A 124 -5.05 13.37 -3.90
C TYR A 124 -4.32 13.45 -2.55
N ALA A 125 -4.87 12.82 -1.52
CA ALA A 125 -4.33 12.86 -0.17
C ALA A 125 -3.90 11.50 0.38
N GLY A 126 -3.62 10.56 -0.50
CA GLY A 126 -3.09 9.24 -0.18
C GLY A 126 -1.57 9.23 0.01
N PHE A 127 -1.05 10.09 0.91
CA PHE A 127 0.41 10.22 1.14
C PHE A 127 1.05 8.97 1.75
N ARG A 128 0.29 8.24 2.55
CA ARG A 128 0.70 6.98 3.20
C ARG A 128 -0.38 5.93 2.98
N THR A 129 -0.01 4.67 3.07
CA THR A 129 -0.99 3.57 2.98
C THR A 129 -2.10 3.69 4.02
N LEU A 130 -1.78 4.17 5.24
CA LEU A 130 -2.79 4.47 6.26
C LEU A 130 -3.82 5.49 5.74
N ASP A 131 -3.35 6.60 5.14
CA ASP A 131 -4.22 7.65 4.63
C ASP A 131 -5.15 7.08 3.55
N SER A 132 -4.61 6.31 2.60
CA SER A 132 -5.39 5.67 1.53
C SER A 132 -6.50 4.76 2.08
N MET A 133 -6.20 3.91 3.08
CA MET A 133 -7.19 2.99 3.67
C MET A 133 -8.28 3.73 4.44
N VAL A 134 -7.88 4.69 5.28
CA VAL A 134 -8.84 5.47 6.08
C VAL A 134 -9.73 6.33 5.17
N ARG A 135 -9.14 6.97 4.16
CA ARG A 135 -9.89 7.81 3.23
C ARG A 135 -10.82 6.99 2.33
N ALA A 136 -10.39 5.81 1.86
CA ALA A 136 -11.27 4.88 1.15
C ALA A 136 -12.54 4.57 1.97
N LYS A 137 -12.40 4.33 3.28
CA LYS A 137 -13.53 4.07 4.18
C LYS A 137 -14.39 5.30 4.44
N TYR A 138 -13.79 6.41 4.86
CA TYR A 138 -14.54 7.53 5.46
C TYR A 138 -14.86 8.65 4.47
N ILE A 139 -14.04 8.85 3.44
CA ILE A 139 -14.27 9.88 2.41
C ILE A 139 -15.02 9.29 1.22
N PHE A 140 -14.58 8.11 0.75
CA PHE A 140 -15.21 7.45 -0.40
C PHE A 140 -16.32 6.45 -0.02
N GLY A 141 -16.61 6.30 1.26
CA GLY A 141 -17.75 5.52 1.77
C GLY A 141 -17.68 4.02 1.47
N LEU A 142 -16.48 3.46 1.29
CA LEU A 142 -16.31 2.08 0.86
C LEU A 142 -16.32 1.12 2.07
N ASP A 143 -17.05 0.01 1.94
CA ASP A 143 -17.06 -1.09 2.91
C ASP A 143 -16.09 -2.21 2.51
N SER A 144 -15.80 -2.32 1.21
CA SER A 144 -14.85 -3.30 0.69
C SER A 144 -14.11 -2.76 -0.54
N VAL A 145 -12.85 -3.21 -0.71
CA VAL A 145 -12.01 -2.83 -1.85
C VAL A 145 -11.10 -3.96 -2.30
N THR A 146 -10.71 -3.96 -3.57
CA THR A 146 -9.56 -4.71 -4.07
C THR A 146 -8.37 -3.78 -4.18
N VAL A 147 -7.39 -3.91 -3.31
CA VAL A 147 -6.15 -3.12 -3.36
C VAL A 147 -5.26 -3.64 -4.47
N ILE A 148 -4.81 -2.75 -5.36
CA ILE A 148 -3.97 -3.09 -6.50
C ILE A 148 -2.58 -2.49 -6.32
N SER A 149 -1.61 -3.33 -6.00
CA SER A 149 -0.22 -2.97 -5.79
C SER A 149 0.66 -4.24 -5.82
N GLN A 150 1.96 -4.12 -5.51
CA GLN A 150 2.80 -5.30 -5.32
C GLN A 150 2.44 -6.05 -4.05
N LYS A 151 2.68 -7.37 -4.03
CA LYS A 151 2.29 -8.28 -2.94
C LYS A 151 2.62 -7.73 -1.54
N PHE A 152 3.88 -7.36 -1.32
CA PHE A 152 4.33 -6.85 -0.01
C PHE A 152 3.55 -5.61 0.46
N HIS A 153 3.17 -4.73 -0.49
CA HIS A 153 2.39 -3.53 -0.23
C HIS A 153 0.92 -3.85 0.00
N ASN A 154 0.34 -4.80 -0.78
CA ASN A 154 -1.03 -5.29 -0.59
C ASN A 154 -1.20 -5.92 0.79
N GLU A 155 -0.26 -6.76 1.25
CA GLU A 155 -0.30 -7.38 2.58
C GLU A 155 -0.40 -6.30 3.69
N ARG A 156 0.43 -5.26 3.61
CA ARG A 156 0.40 -4.14 4.56
C ARG A 156 -0.89 -3.32 4.46
N ALA A 157 -1.38 -3.08 3.26
CA ALA A 157 -2.63 -2.35 3.03
C ALA A 157 -3.84 -3.11 3.56
N ILE A 158 -3.93 -4.42 3.34
CA ILE A 158 -4.98 -5.28 3.86
C ILE A 158 -5.03 -5.23 5.39
N TYR A 159 -3.86 -5.38 6.04
CA TYR A 159 -3.78 -5.32 7.49
C TYR A 159 -4.27 -3.97 8.05
N LEU A 160 -3.83 -2.85 7.45
CA LEU A 160 -4.28 -1.51 7.83
C LEU A 160 -5.78 -1.31 7.59
N ALA A 161 -6.29 -1.75 6.43
CA ALA A 161 -7.69 -1.66 6.06
C ALA A 161 -8.58 -2.34 7.12
N GLU A 162 -8.27 -3.58 7.46
CA GLU A 162 -9.02 -4.36 8.45
C GLU A 162 -9.01 -3.70 9.84
N LYS A 163 -7.85 -3.17 10.27
CA LYS A 163 -7.74 -2.44 11.55
C LYS A 163 -8.52 -1.11 11.56
N LYS A 164 -8.87 -0.60 10.39
CA LYS A 164 -9.69 0.61 10.22
C LYS A 164 -11.13 0.30 9.78
N GLY A 165 -11.55 -0.97 9.81
CA GLY A 165 -12.92 -1.41 9.52
C GLY A 165 -13.28 -1.43 8.03
N LEU A 166 -12.30 -1.48 7.14
CA LEU A 166 -12.47 -1.63 5.69
C LEU A 166 -12.09 -3.07 5.30
N LYS A 167 -13.01 -3.82 4.69
CA LYS A 167 -12.71 -5.14 4.14
C LYS A 167 -11.82 -4.97 2.90
N ALA A 168 -10.72 -5.72 2.83
CA ALA A 168 -9.79 -5.61 1.72
C ALA A 168 -9.25 -6.96 1.26
N ILE A 169 -9.16 -7.13 -0.05
CA ILE A 169 -8.34 -8.15 -0.70
C ILE A 169 -7.28 -7.45 -1.56
N GLY A 170 -6.24 -8.18 -1.95
CA GLY A 170 -5.17 -7.63 -2.78
C GLY A 170 -5.10 -8.31 -4.14
N PHE A 171 -4.97 -7.53 -5.21
CA PHE A 171 -4.55 -8.03 -6.51
C PHE A 171 -3.09 -7.65 -6.75
N ASN A 172 -2.23 -8.64 -6.88
CA ASN A 172 -0.79 -8.46 -6.90
C ASN A 172 -0.29 -8.10 -8.29
N ALA A 173 0.10 -6.86 -8.48
CA ALA A 173 0.91 -6.46 -9.61
C ALA A 173 2.29 -7.14 -9.54
N GLU A 174 2.86 -7.43 -10.69
CA GLU A 174 4.17 -8.08 -10.80
C GLU A 174 5.24 -7.32 -10.01
N GLY A 175 6.07 -8.07 -9.29
CA GLY A 175 7.20 -7.55 -8.53
C GLY A 175 8.41 -7.27 -9.42
N ILE A 176 9.46 -6.74 -8.82
CA ILE A 176 10.75 -6.51 -9.49
C ILE A 176 11.82 -7.33 -8.80
N THR A 177 12.65 -7.99 -9.58
CA THR A 177 13.85 -8.70 -9.12
C THR A 177 15.08 -7.79 -9.15
N GLY A 178 16.20 -8.27 -8.59
CA GLY A 178 17.47 -7.55 -8.58
C GLY A 178 17.61 -6.48 -7.50
N LYS A 179 18.64 -5.63 -7.63
CA LYS A 179 19.06 -4.66 -6.60
C LYS A 179 17.95 -3.68 -6.18
N GLN A 180 17.12 -3.26 -7.13
CA GLN A 180 16.00 -2.34 -6.84
C GLN A 180 14.92 -3.04 -5.98
N GLY A 181 14.59 -4.29 -6.29
CA GLY A 181 13.67 -5.10 -5.50
C GLY A 181 14.14 -5.26 -4.05
N VAL A 182 15.41 -5.60 -3.85
CA VAL A 182 16.01 -5.76 -2.50
C VAL A 182 15.89 -4.47 -1.68
N LYS A 183 16.21 -3.31 -2.26
CA LYS A 183 16.10 -2.01 -1.57
C LYS A 183 14.66 -1.72 -1.12
N VAL A 184 13.68 -2.01 -1.97
CA VAL A 184 12.27 -1.80 -1.65
C VAL A 184 11.81 -2.77 -0.56
N GLN A 185 12.21 -4.05 -0.64
CA GLN A 185 11.93 -5.05 0.41
C GLN A 185 12.50 -4.62 1.75
N PHE A 186 13.75 -4.15 1.79
CA PHE A 186 14.37 -3.67 3.02
C PHE A 186 13.59 -2.51 3.66
N ARG A 187 13.17 -1.53 2.85
CA ARG A 187 12.31 -0.42 3.30
C ARG A 187 10.97 -0.93 3.84
N GLU A 188 10.43 -1.97 3.23
CA GLU A 188 9.14 -2.53 3.62
C GLU A 188 9.17 -3.16 5.02
N TYR A 189 10.27 -3.79 5.42
CA TYR A 189 10.41 -4.32 6.79
C TYR A 189 10.15 -3.25 7.85
N PHE A 190 10.70 -2.05 7.66
CA PHE A 190 10.49 -0.93 8.59
C PHE A 190 9.12 -0.25 8.40
N ALA A 191 8.60 -0.21 7.18
CA ALA A 191 7.25 0.28 6.93
C ALA A 191 6.20 -0.56 7.66
N ARG A 192 6.41 -1.87 7.78
CA ARG A 192 5.56 -2.77 8.54
C ARG A 192 5.63 -2.52 10.05
N VAL A 193 6.81 -2.26 10.60
CA VAL A 193 6.94 -1.83 12.01
C VAL A 193 6.18 -0.53 12.25
N LYS A 194 6.31 0.44 11.32
CA LYS A 194 5.60 1.72 11.41
C LYS A 194 4.08 1.55 11.49
N VAL A 195 3.49 0.55 10.85
CA VAL A 195 2.05 0.25 10.96
C VAL A 195 1.62 0.07 12.42
N PHE A 196 2.39 -0.68 13.20
CA PHE A 196 2.06 -0.92 14.61
C PHE A 196 2.18 0.36 15.44
N LEU A 197 3.18 1.20 15.15
CA LEU A 197 3.29 2.53 15.79
C LEU A 197 2.10 3.43 15.40
N ASP A 198 1.74 3.48 14.13
CA ASP A 198 0.60 4.26 13.65
C ASP A 198 -0.72 3.82 14.31
N LEU A 199 -0.91 2.51 14.52
CA LEU A 199 -2.08 1.97 15.21
C LEU A 199 -2.04 2.23 16.72
N LEU A 200 -0.89 2.06 17.37
CA LEU A 200 -0.69 2.29 18.81
C LEU A 200 -0.98 3.76 19.18
N PHE A 201 -0.48 4.70 18.38
CA PHE A 201 -0.68 6.13 18.59
C PHE A 201 -1.97 6.67 17.95
N ASN A 202 -2.83 5.79 17.44
CA ASN A 202 -4.06 6.14 16.74
C ASN A 202 -3.85 7.25 15.68
N THR A 203 -2.77 7.12 14.91
CA THR A 203 -2.40 8.10 13.88
C THR A 203 -3.56 8.28 12.91
N GLN A 204 -3.90 9.55 12.65
CA GLN A 204 -4.97 9.93 11.72
C GLN A 204 -4.40 10.30 10.35
N PRO A 205 -5.22 10.29 9.28
CA PRO A 205 -4.84 10.84 8.00
C PRO A 205 -4.42 12.30 8.11
N ARG A 206 -3.49 12.71 7.27
CA ARG A 206 -3.04 14.11 7.22
C ARG A 206 -4.16 15.08 6.83
N PHE A 207 -5.04 14.63 5.93
CA PHE A 207 -6.20 15.40 5.49
C PHE A 207 -7.43 14.50 5.43
N TYR A 208 -8.53 15.01 5.92
CA TYR A 208 -9.86 14.49 5.62
C TYR A 208 -10.37 15.19 4.34
N GLY A 209 -11.53 15.65 4.26
CA GLY A 209 -12.16 16.31 3.12
C GLY A 209 -13.64 15.94 3.08
N ASP A 210 -14.35 16.50 2.11
CA ASP A 210 -15.75 16.18 1.91
C ASP A 210 -15.93 14.74 1.42
N LYS A 211 -17.08 14.17 1.72
CA LYS A 211 -17.42 12.82 1.24
C LYS A 211 -17.63 12.82 -0.26
N ILE A 212 -17.07 11.82 -0.91
CA ILE A 212 -17.18 11.58 -2.35
C ILE A 212 -17.79 10.19 -2.54
N GLU A 213 -18.96 10.13 -3.15
CA GLU A 213 -19.63 8.86 -3.39
C GLU A 213 -19.23 8.28 -4.76
N ILE A 214 -18.79 7.02 -4.77
CA ILE A 214 -18.47 6.28 -6.00
C ILE A 214 -19.73 5.53 -6.45
N LYS A 215 -20.34 6.06 -7.53
CA LYS A 215 -21.59 5.55 -8.13
C LYS A 215 -21.37 5.06 -9.54
#